data_b36ce3c92f31d7cb6f1cd2c35d4a0c64
#
_entry.id   b36ce3c92f31d7cb6f1cd2c35d4a0c64
#
_cell.length_a   1.000
_cell.length_b   1.000
_cell.length_c   1.000
_cell.angle_alpha   90.00
_cell.angle_beta   90.00
_cell.angle_gamma   90.00
#
_symmetry.space_group_name_H-M   'P 1'
#
loop_
_entity.id
_entity.type
_entity.pdbx_description
1 polymer ?
#
loop_
_entity_poly.entity_id
_entity_poly.type
_entity_poly.pdbx_seq_one_letter_code
_entity_poly.pdbx_strand_id
1 'polypeptide(L)'
;MPRPKRDLIPGYTYHITTRCNNREFQLTRHECRQVFLYTLKKALAKFQFQLYAICIMSNHVHYLIEPAQPQDLPKIMHWINWYTAMCFNRMLNRTGHFWEKRYHSTGFAKNDYKRALNTLRYIHANPKAAGMQEGFFYDFSNYGVYDRLGDDGLTTWHPAFLALGRTLDECAAKYRGFCKKYKPKEKTEKHYSWGNQFLPKVIKGKGKSKKTSPGQMRLPWDSWEETNPEIVEVAEKFIFANCYNPQVAGVIFQNHSQ
;
A
#
# COMPACT_ATOMS: atom_id res chain seq x y z
N MET A 1 20.81 -8.53 20.53
CA MET A 1 21.11 -9.51 19.47
C MET A 1 20.90 -8.88 18.09
N PRO A 2 21.81 -9.02 17.14
CA PRO A 2 21.60 -8.58 15.77
C PRO A 2 20.41 -9.33 15.18
N ARG A 3 19.57 -8.60 14.40
CA ARG A 3 18.44 -9.25 13.75
C ARG A 3 18.92 -10.07 12.55
N PRO A 4 18.34 -11.28 12.29
CA PRO A 4 18.72 -12.09 11.15
C PRO A 4 18.56 -11.29 9.84
N LYS A 5 19.46 -11.55 8.90
CA LYS A 5 19.33 -11.05 7.53
C LYS A 5 18.09 -11.66 6.90
N ARG A 6 17.46 -10.92 5.97
CA ARG A 6 16.36 -11.46 5.17
C ARG A 6 16.90 -12.30 4.04
N ASP A 7 16.25 -13.42 3.77
CA ASP A 7 16.51 -14.19 2.57
C ASP A 7 15.85 -13.47 1.38
N LEU A 8 16.67 -12.84 0.59
CA LEU A 8 16.25 -12.11 -0.61
C LEU A 8 16.67 -12.94 -1.82
N ILE A 9 15.71 -13.54 -2.50
CA ILE A 9 15.91 -14.51 -3.56
C ILE A 9 15.47 -13.92 -4.89
N PRO A 10 16.28 -14.04 -5.97
CA PRO A 10 15.88 -13.63 -7.32
C PRO A 10 14.59 -14.34 -7.78
N GLY A 11 13.74 -13.62 -8.51
CA GLY A 11 12.48 -14.17 -9.02
C GLY A 11 11.42 -14.43 -7.95
N TYR A 12 11.58 -13.85 -6.77
CA TYR A 12 10.58 -13.90 -5.70
C TYR A 12 9.72 -12.65 -5.67
N THR A 13 8.44 -12.87 -5.37
CA THR A 13 7.49 -11.84 -4.99
C THR A 13 7.35 -11.81 -3.48
N TYR A 14 7.28 -10.61 -2.89
CA TYR A 14 7.27 -10.41 -1.45
C TYR A 14 5.95 -9.80 -1.01
N HIS A 15 5.23 -10.51 -0.15
CA HIS A 15 4.15 -9.93 0.63
C HIS A 15 4.75 -9.15 1.80
N ILE A 16 4.51 -7.85 1.81
CA ILE A 16 5.08 -6.92 2.78
C ILE A 16 3.97 -6.30 3.61
N THR A 17 4.27 -6.08 4.88
CA THR A 17 3.37 -5.34 5.78
C THR A 17 4.19 -4.32 6.57
N THR A 18 3.72 -3.08 6.59
CA THR A 18 4.20 -2.02 7.48
C THR A 18 3.08 -1.60 8.41
N ARG A 19 3.39 -1.28 9.67
CA ARG A 19 2.39 -0.95 10.67
C ARG A 19 2.76 0.33 11.41
N CYS A 20 1.75 1.15 11.71
CA CYS A 20 1.92 2.35 12.54
C CYS A 20 2.39 1.99 13.94
N ASN A 21 3.21 2.89 14.53
CA ASN A 21 3.69 2.73 15.89
C ASN A 21 2.52 2.59 16.87
N ASN A 22 2.69 1.76 17.90
CA ASN A 22 1.66 1.46 18.90
C ASN A 22 0.31 0.99 18.31
N ARG A 23 0.29 0.54 17.04
CA ARG A 23 -0.92 0.17 16.30
C ARG A 23 -1.96 1.29 16.22
N GLU A 24 -1.54 2.53 16.34
CA GLU A 24 -2.41 3.69 16.23
C GLU A 24 -3.07 3.79 14.85
N PHE A 25 -4.32 4.24 14.81
CA PHE A 25 -5.12 4.33 13.58
C PHE A 25 -4.82 5.63 12.79
N GLN A 26 -3.54 5.88 12.52
CA GLN A 26 -3.08 7.12 11.88
C GLN A 26 -3.41 7.20 10.38
N LEU A 27 -3.65 6.05 9.74
CA LEU A 27 -4.01 5.97 8.33
C LEU A 27 -5.55 5.99 8.11
N THR A 28 -6.34 6.45 9.08
CA THR A 28 -7.79 6.66 8.89
C THR A 28 -8.08 7.92 8.10
N ARG A 29 -7.18 8.90 8.14
CA ARG A 29 -7.33 10.18 7.45
C ARG A 29 -7.13 9.98 5.95
N HIS A 30 -8.03 10.54 5.16
CA HIS A 30 -8.01 10.42 3.71
C HIS A 30 -6.70 11.01 3.14
N GLU A 31 -6.29 12.17 3.63
CA GLU A 31 -5.08 12.88 3.21
C GLU A 31 -3.81 12.03 3.43
N CYS A 32 -3.72 11.34 4.58
CA CYS A 32 -2.58 10.45 4.83
C CYS A 32 -2.52 9.30 3.81
N ARG A 33 -3.65 8.76 3.41
CA ARG A 33 -3.71 7.69 2.41
C ARG A 33 -3.36 8.21 1.02
N GLN A 34 -3.80 9.41 0.66
CA GLN A 34 -3.43 10.06 -0.60
C GLN A 34 -1.92 10.31 -0.66
N VAL A 35 -1.32 10.92 0.38
CA VAL A 35 0.13 11.10 0.47
C VAL A 35 0.87 9.78 0.38
N PHE A 36 0.30 8.71 0.94
CA PHE A 36 0.89 7.38 0.85
C PHE A 36 0.96 6.88 -0.59
N LEU A 37 -0.14 7.01 -1.32
CA LEU A 37 -0.20 6.62 -2.72
C LEU A 37 0.73 7.48 -3.59
N TYR A 38 0.77 8.79 -3.35
CA TYR A 38 1.73 9.69 -4.00
C TYR A 38 3.19 9.26 -3.76
N THR A 39 3.51 8.89 -2.51
CA THR A 39 4.84 8.34 -2.19
C THR A 39 5.17 7.09 -3.00
N LEU A 40 4.19 6.21 -3.22
CA LEU A 40 4.40 5.01 -4.04
C LEU A 40 4.65 5.36 -5.51
N LYS A 41 3.94 6.34 -6.07
CA LYS A 41 4.20 6.85 -7.43
C LYS A 41 5.64 7.35 -7.55
N LYS A 42 6.10 8.15 -6.60
CA LYS A 42 7.50 8.62 -6.55
C LYS A 42 8.50 7.47 -6.37
N ALA A 43 8.15 6.45 -5.57
CA ALA A 43 9.01 5.27 -5.39
C ALA A 43 9.15 4.45 -6.67
N LEU A 44 8.06 4.26 -7.42
CA LEU A 44 8.06 3.58 -8.72
C LEU A 44 8.89 4.32 -9.77
N ALA A 45 8.87 5.66 -9.75
CA ALA A 45 9.72 6.48 -10.61
C ALA A 45 11.20 6.41 -10.22
N LYS A 46 11.51 6.19 -8.92
CA LYS A 46 12.86 6.19 -8.38
C LYS A 46 13.55 4.83 -8.41
N PHE A 47 12.79 3.75 -8.22
CA PHE A 47 13.30 2.39 -8.06
C PHE A 47 12.63 1.45 -9.07
N GLN A 48 13.38 0.45 -9.50
CA GLN A 48 12.85 -0.59 -10.39
C GLN A 48 12.22 -1.73 -9.58
N PHE A 49 10.89 -1.74 -9.52
CA PHE A 49 10.12 -2.83 -8.92
C PHE A 49 8.71 -2.88 -9.53
N GLN A 50 8.05 -4.03 -9.40
CA GLN A 50 6.65 -4.18 -9.73
C GLN A 50 5.82 -4.16 -8.45
N LEU A 51 4.74 -3.41 -8.46
CA LEU A 51 3.73 -3.40 -7.40
C LEU A 51 2.48 -4.12 -7.93
N TYR A 52 2.23 -5.32 -7.43
CA TYR A 52 1.10 -6.14 -7.86
C TYR A 52 -0.16 -5.90 -7.04
N ALA A 53 -0.01 -5.69 -5.75
CA ALA A 53 -1.15 -5.37 -4.90
C ALA A 53 -0.79 -4.38 -3.80
N ILE A 54 -1.80 -3.60 -3.42
CA ILE A 54 -1.76 -2.70 -2.28
C ILE A 54 -3.09 -2.69 -1.56
N CYS A 55 -3.05 -2.56 -0.23
CA CYS A 55 -4.20 -2.24 0.59
C CYS A 55 -3.77 -1.42 1.80
N ILE A 56 -4.23 -0.16 1.86
CA ILE A 56 -3.94 0.77 2.95
C ILE A 56 -5.07 0.67 3.98
N MET A 57 -4.80 -0.02 5.08
CA MET A 57 -5.71 -0.16 6.20
C MET A 57 -5.61 1.04 7.15
N SER A 58 -6.39 1.04 8.22
CA SER A 58 -6.42 2.15 9.18
C SER A 58 -5.11 2.35 9.96
N ASN A 59 -4.29 1.31 10.14
CA ASN A 59 -3.04 1.36 10.91
C ASN A 59 -1.90 0.52 10.34
N HIS A 60 -2.07 -0.04 9.16
CA HIS A 60 -1.04 -0.80 8.47
C HIS A 60 -1.32 -0.84 6.97
N VAL A 61 -0.30 -1.19 6.21
CA VAL A 61 -0.38 -1.31 4.76
C VAL A 61 0.15 -2.68 4.33
N HIS A 62 -0.57 -3.31 3.43
CA HIS A 62 -0.14 -4.52 2.74
C HIS A 62 0.30 -4.20 1.33
N TYR A 63 1.37 -4.85 0.90
CA TYR A 63 1.90 -4.77 -0.47
C TYR A 63 2.21 -6.15 -1.00
N LEU A 64 2.14 -6.29 -2.32
CA LEU A 64 2.76 -7.40 -3.04
C LEU A 64 3.75 -6.82 -4.03
N ILE A 65 5.04 -6.96 -3.76
CA ILE A 65 6.14 -6.30 -4.49
C ILE A 65 7.10 -7.35 -5.04
N GLU A 66 7.55 -7.13 -6.28
CA GLU A 66 8.68 -7.82 -6.89
C GLU A 66 9.76 -6.77 -7.20
N PRO A 67 10.87 -6.71 -6.46
CA PRO A 67 11.99 -5.85 -6.82
C PRO A 67 12.73 -6.41 -8.04
N ALA A 68 13.24 -5.54 -8.92
CA ALA A 68 14.06 -5.97 -10.06
C ALA A 68 15.32 -6.72 -9.59
N GLN A 69 15.93 -6.23 -8.51
CA GLN A 69 17.01 -6.90 -7.82
C GLN A 69 16.61 -7.16 -6.36
N PRO A 70 16.74 -8.39 -5.85
CA PRO A 70 16.29 -8.73 -4.49
C PRO A 70 16.87 -7.82 -3.42
N GLN A 71 18.16 -7.45 -3.56
CA GLN A 71 18.89 -6.60 -2.62
C GLN A 71 18.36 -5.16 -2.56
N ASP A 72 17.52 -4.73 -3.51
CA ASP A 72 16.94 -3.38 -3.51
C ASP A 72 15.69 -3.29 -2.65
N LEU A 73 15.04 -4.42 -2.32
CA LEU A 73 13.85 -4.42 -1.49
C LEU A 73 14.03 -3.65 -0.16
N PRO A 74 15.12 -3.81 0.59
CA PRO A 74 15.35 -3.00 1.80
C PRO A 74 15.46 -1.50 1.52
N LYS A 75 16.09 -1.09 0.41
CA LYS A 75 16.24 0.30 0.02
C LYS A 75 14.89 0.91 -0.36
N ILE A 76 14.11 0.21 -1.18
CA ILE A 76 12.75 0.60 -1.58
C ILE A 76 11.88 0.82 -0.34
N MET A 77 11.81 -0.17 0.54
CA MET A 77 10.96 -0.11 1.73
C MET A 77 11.46 0.90 2.77
N HIS A 78 12.78 1.08 2.89
CA HIS A 78 13.34 2.12 3.73
C HIS A 78 12.91 3.51 3.23
N TRP A 79 13.03 3.75 1.94
CA TRP A 79 12.68 5.03 1.33
C TRP A 79 11.17 5.33 1.48
N ILE A 80 10.29 4.37 1.16
CA ILE A 80 8.84 4.54 1.31
C ILE A 80 8.47 4.86 2.76
N ASN A 81 9.00 4.10 3.71
CA ASN A 81 8.68 4.29 5.13
C ASN A 81 9.25 5.60 5.68
N TRP A 82 10.46 5.97 5.28
CA TRP A 82 11.09 7.22 5.68
C TRP A 82 10.31 8.44 5.15
N TYR A 83 9.99 8.43 3.85
CA TYR A 83 9.29 9.53 3.21
C TYR A 83 7.89 9.72 3.80
N THR A 84 7.12 8.65 3.91
CA THR A 84 5.79 8.72 4.51
C THR A 84 5.84 9.12 5.98
N ALA A 85 6.81 8.63 6.77
CA ALA A 85 6.96 9.02 8.17
C ALA A 85 7.21 10.53 8.32
N MET A 86 8.06 11.11 7.47
CA MET A 86 8.32 12.55 7.48
C MET A 86 7.06 13.36 7.16
N CYS A 87 6.38 13.00 6.08
CA CYS A 87 5.15 13.69 5.67
C CYS A 87 4.08 13.59 6.76
N PHE A 88 3.85 12.39 7.30
CA PHE A 88 2.79 12.17 8.28
C PHE A 88 3.10 12.83 9.62
N ASN A 89 4.34 12.78 10.10
CA ASN A 89 4.71 13.46 11.35
C ASN A 89 4.48 14.96 11.23
N ARG A 90 4.80 15.57 10.08
CA ARG A 90 4.53 16.99 9.86
C ARG A 90 3.04 17.28 9.75
N MET A 91 2.30 16.54 8.92
CA MET A 91 0.86 16.74 8.73
C MET A 91 0.06 16.56 10.02
N LEU A 92 0.51 15.68 10.89
CA LEU A 92 -0.17 15.33 12.14
C LEU A 92 0.42 16.04 13.36
N ASN A 93 1.38 16.95 13.14
CA ASN A 93 2.13 17.64 14.20
C ASN A 93 2.69 16.67 15.25
N ARG A 94 3.38 15.62 14.78
CA ARG A 94 3.91 14.52 15.59
C ARG A 94 5.43 14.52 15.57
N THR A 95 6.01 13.91 16.59
CA THR A 95 7.43 13.59 16.68
C THR A 95 7.63 12.10 16.90
N GLY A 96 8.86 11.61 16.67
CA GLY A 96 9.22 10.22 16.91
C GLY A 96 8.87 9.26 15.78
N HIS A 97 8.85 7.97 16.09
CA HIS A 97 8.64 6.93 15.09
C HIS A 97 7.17 6.86 14.64
N PHE A 98 6.96 6.97 13.33
CA PHE A 98 5.63 6.75 12.74
C PHE A 98 5.35 5.24 12.56
N TRP A 99 6.35 4.48 12.06
CA TRP A 99 6.25 3.05 11.85
C TRP A 99 6.80 2.27 13.05
N GLU A 100 6.10 1.21 13.47
CA GLU A 100 6.41 0.45 14.69
C GLU A 100 7.80 -0.20 14.64
N LYS A 101 8.11 -0.85 13.52
CA LYS A 101 9.34 -1.63 13.31
C LYS A 101 9.73 -1.59 11.84
N ARG A 102 10.81 -2.33 11.51
CA ARG A 102 11.06 -2.67 10.11
C ARG A 102 9.84 -3.43 9.55
N TYR A 103 9.54 -3.22 8.28
CA TYR A 103 8.49 -3.97 7.57
C TYR A 103 8.66 -5.50 7.78
N HIS A 104 7.55 -6.22 7.85
CA HIS A 104 7.52 -7.67 7.75
C HIS A 104 7.47 -8.07 6.27
N SER A 105 8.18 -9.12 5.87
CA SER A 105 8.16 -9.64 4.52
C SER A 105 8.13 -11.16 4.51
N THR A 106 7.31 -11.72 3.63
CA THR A 106 7.27 -13.16 3.32
C THR A 106 7.40 -13.30 1.82
N GLY A 107 8.50 -13.94 1.39
CA GLY A 107 8.78 -14.20 -0.02
C GLY A 107 8.22 -15.53 -0.49
N PHE A 108 7.93 -15.61 -1.79
CA PHE A 108 7.60 -16.84 -2.50
C PHE A 108 7.98 -16.71 -3.97
N ALA A 109 8.23 -17.83 -4.62
CA ALA A 109 8.58 -17.84 -6.03
C ALA A 109 7.47 -17.25 -6.90
N LYS A 110 7.80 -16.36 -7.83
CA LYS A 110 6.84 -15.68 -8.72
C LYS A 110 5.94 -16.67 -9.49
N ASN A 111 6.46 -17.85 -9.81
CA ASN A 111 5.74 -18.91 -10.51
C ASN A 111 4.89 -19.82 -9.60
N ASP A 112 4.92 -19.62 -8.28
CA ASP A 112 3.95 -20.24 -7.37
C ASP A 112 2.59 -19.52 -7.47
N TYR A 113 1.89 -19.80 -8.57
CA TYR A 113 0.62 -19.15 -8.90
C TYR A 113 -0.47 -19.36 -7.85
N LYS A 114 -0.49 -20.53 -7.22
CA LYS A 114 -1.45 -20.82 -6.15
C LYS A 114 -1.23 -19.89 -4.95
N ARG A 115 0.02 -19.74 -4.54
CA ARG A 115 0.38 -18.87 -3.42
C ARG A 115 0.17 -17.40 -3.78
N ALA A 116 0.53 -17.00 -5.00
CA ALA A 116 0.33 -15.64 -5.50
C ALA A 116 -1.15 -15.26 -5.49
N LEU A 117 -2.04 -16.06 -6.05
CA LEU A 117 -3.49 -15.81 -6.06
C LEU A 117 -4.08 -15.76 -4.65
N ASN A 118 -3.66 -16.66 -3.76
CA ASN A 118 -4.10 -16.62 -2.37
C ASN A 118 -3.62 -15.36 -1.65
N THR A 119 -2.40 -14.90 -1.93
CA THR A 119 -1.84 -13.68 -1.34
C THR A 119 -2.53 -12.43 -1.89
N LEU A 120 -2.78 -12.35 -3.19
CA LEU A 120 -3.58 -11.29 -3.82
C LEU A 120 -4.96 -11.19 -3.16
N ARG A 121 -5.69 -12.33 -3.12
CA ARG A 121 -7.00 -12.37 -2.45
C ARG A 121 -6.92 -11.97 -0.99
N TYR A 122 -5.91 -12.41 -0.26
CA TYR A 122 -5.71 -12.05 1.13
C TYR A 122 -5.55 -10.52 1.29
N ILE A 123 -4.71 -9.90 0.47
CA ILE A 123 -4.49 -8.44 0.51
C ILE A 123 -5.79 -7.70 0.20
N HIS A 124 -6.50 -8.09 -0.85
CA HIS A 124 -7.75 -7.45 -1.27
C HIS A 124 -8.91 -7.71 -0.29
N ALA A 125 -8.88 -8.83 0.45
CA ALA A 125 -9.90 -9.17 1.43
C ALA A 125 -9.72 -8.50 2.80
N ASN A 126 -8.59 -7.85 3.07
CA ASN A 126 -8.32 -7.25 4.38
C ASN A 126 -9.41 -6.28 4.87
N PRO A 127 -9.94 -5.35 4.04
CA PRO A 127 -11.02 -4.46 4.47
C PRO A 127 -12.29 -5.24 4.86
N LYS A 128 -12.65 -6.26 4.09
CA LYS A 128 -13.79 -7.16 4.39
C LYS A 128 -13.55 -7.94 5.69
N ALA A 129 -12.37 -8.51 5.86
CA ALA A 129 -12.00 -9.25 7.07
C ALA A 129 -11.94 -8.38 8.33
N ALA A 130 -11.72 -7.07 8.16
CA ALA A 130 -11.74 -6.08 9.24
C ALA A 130 -13.15 -5.51 9.50
N GLY A 131 -14.16 -5.90 8.72
CA GLY A 131 -15.52 -5.35 8.83
C GLY A 131 -15.64 -3.89 8.33
N MET A 132 -14.67 -3.40 7.55
CA MET A 132 -14.69 -2.05 7.00
C MET A 132 -15.59 -1.95 5.75
N GLN A 133 -15.74 -3.06 5.03
CA GLN A 133 -16.52 -3.19 3.79
C GLN A 133 -17.21 -4.54 3.75
N GLU A 134 -18.38 -4.62 3.14
CA GLU A 134 -19.07 -5.89 2.92
C GLU A 134 -18.46 -6.71 1.77
N GLY A 135 -17.93 -6.02 0.75
CA GLY A 135 -17.32 -6.60 -0.44
C GLY A 135 -15.80 -6.50 -0.45
N PHE A 136 -15.24 -6.55 -1.67
CA PHE A 136 -13.79 -6.39 -1.92
C PHE A 136 -13.41 -4.99 -2.39
N PHE A 137 -14.40 -4.20 -2.85
CA PHE A 137 -14.13 -2.84 -3.30
C PHE A 137 -13.86 -1.93 -2.11
N TYR A 138 -12.67 -1.37 -2.09
CA TYR A 138 -12.22 -0.43 -1.08
C TYR A 138 -11.31 0.60 -1.75
N ASP A 139 -11.56 1.87 -1.52
CA ASP A 139 -10.93 2.99 -2.25
C ASP A 139 -9.40 3.02 -2.16
N PHE A 140 -8.84 2.42 -1.12
CA PHE A 140 -7.40 2.34 -0.90
C PHE A 140 -6.85 0.92 -1.05
N SER A 141 -7.47 0.14 -1.95
CA SER A 141 -7.02 -1.17 -2.41
C SER A 141 -7.16 -1.26 -3.92
N ASN A 142 -6.21 -1.89 -4.57
CA ASN A 142 -6.24 -2.07 -6.02
C ASN A 142 -7.07 -3.28 -6.50
N TYR A 143 -8.04 -3.77 -5.69
CA TYR A 143 -8.93 -4.84 -6.14
C TYR A 143 -9.64 -4.49 -7.46
N GLY A 144 -10.03 -3.21 -7.64
CA GLY A 144 -10.69 -2.73 -8.84
C GLY A 144 -9.88 -2.93 -10.13
N VAL A 145 -8.55 -2.86 -10.05
CA VAL A 145 -7.64 -3.14 -11.18
C VAL A 145 -7.79 -4.57 -11.67
N TYR A 146 -7.99 -5.52 -10.76
CA TYR A 146 -8.17 -6.94 -11.06
C TYR A 146 -9.60 -7.32 -11.45
N ASP A 147 -10.59 -6.64 -10.89
CA ASP A 147 -12.01 -6.95 -11.12
C ASP A 147 -12.56 -6.26 -12.38
N ARG A 148 -12.15 -5.02 -12.63
CA ARG A 148 -12.69 -4.15 -13.68
C ARG A 148 -11.69 -3.82 -14.77
N LEU A 149 -10.48 -4.39 -14.67
CA LEU A 149 -9.37 -4.16 -15.62
C LEU A 149 -9.00 -2.68 -15.77
N GLY A 150 -9.19 -1.91 -14.68
CA GLY A 150 -8.81 -0.49 -14.65
C GLY A 150 -7.31 -0.29 -14.55
N ASP A 151 -6.86 0.89 -14.92
CA ASP A 151 -5.49 1.35 -14.69
C ASP A 151 -5.51 2.33 -13.51
N ASP A 152 -4.68 2.08 -12.51
CA ASP A 152 -4.50 2.97 -11.36
C ASP A 152 -3.18 3.76 -11.43
N GLY A 153 -2.43 3.61 -12.50
CA GLY A 153 -1.13 4.26 -12.71
C GLY A 153 -0.04 3.84 -11.72
N LEU A 154 -0.28 2.80 -10.90
CA LEU A 154 0.65 2.32 -9.86
C LEU A 154 0.91 0.83 -9.94
N THR A 155 -0.14 0.04 -10.15
CA THR A 155 -0.06 -1.41 -10.02
C THR A 155 -0.09 -2.10 -11.37
N THR A 156 0.53 -3.27 -11.42
CA THR A 156 0.51 -4.14 -12.60
C THR A 156 -0.11 -5.49 -12.23
N TRP A 157 -0.62 -6.21 -13.22
CA TRP A 157 -1.18 -7.54 -12.96
C TRP A 157 -0.08 -8.57 -12.70
N HIS A 158 -0.26 -9.33 -11.64
CA HIS A 158 0.64 -10.44 -11.36
C HIS A 158 0.49 -11.55 -12.41
N PRO A 159 1.57 -12.22 -12.86
CA PRO A 159 1.51 -13.32 -13.85
C PRO A 159 0.50 -14.41 -13.49
N ALA A 160 0.35 -14.72 -12.21
CA ALA A 160 -0.66 -15.68 -11.74
C ALA A 160 -2.11 -15.27 -12.07
N PHE A 161 -2.41 -13.98 -12.10
CA PHE A 161 -3.72 -13.47 -12.54
C PHE A 161 -3.88 -13.66 -14.05
N LEU A 162 -2.87 -13.29 -14.82
CA LEU A 162 -2.88 -13.42 -16.27
C LEU A 162 -2.98 -14.89 -16.74
N ALA A 163 -2.52 -15.82 -15.92
CA ALA A 163 -2.63 -17.27 -16.18
C ALA A 163 -4.02 -17.85 -15.90
N LEU A 164 -4.97 -17.06 -15.37
CA LEU A 164 -6.31 -17.56 -15.09
C LEU A 164 -7.16 -17.78 -16.36
N GLY A 165 -6.90 -17.03 -17.44
CA GLY A 165 -7.72 -17.08 -18.65
C GLY A 165 -6.90 -16.79 -19.90
N ARG A 166 -7.56 -16.90 -21.06
CA ARG A 166 -6.99 -16.54 -22.36
C ARG A 166 -7.14 -15.04 -22.67
N THR A 167 -8.14 -14.42 -22.08
CA THR A 167 -8.40 -12.98 -22.19
C THR A 167 -8.41 -12.33 -20.83
N LEU A 168 -8.22 -11.01 -20.76
CA LEU A 168 -8.27 -10.28 -19.50
C LEU A 168 -9.64 -10.38 -18.83
N ASP A 169 -10.72 -10.36 -19.62
CA ASP A 169 -12.09 -10.53 -19.11
C ASP A 169 -12.31 -11.89 -18.44
N GLU A 170 -11.78 -12.95 -19.05
CA GLU A 170 -11.78 -14.28 -18.43
C GLU A 170 -10.98 -14.30 -17.12
N CYS A 171 -9.81 -13.66 -17.11
CA CYS A 171 -8.98 -13.55 -15.89
C CYS A 171 -9.75 -12.84 -14.78
N ALA A 172 -10.36 -11.70 -15.09
CA ALA A 172 -11.16 -10.93 -14.14
C ALA A 172 -12.37 -11.72 -13.63
N ALA A 173 -13.11 -12.37 -14.52
CA ALA A 173 -14.26 -13.18 -14.15
C ALA A 173 -13.87 -14.35 -13.21
N LYS A 174 -12.80 -15.08 -13.53
CA LYS A 174 -12.28 -16.19 -12.71
C LYS A 174 -11.76 -15.69 -11.37
N TYR A 175 -11.02 -14.55 -11.36
CA TYR A 175 -10.53 -13.96 -10.14
C TYR A 175 -11.66 -13.46 -9.24
N ARG A 176 -12.68 -12.83 -9.80
CA ARG A 176 -13.91 -12.44 -9.08
C ARG A 176 -14.61 -13.64 -8.45
N GLY A 177 -14.76 -14.73 -9.20
CA GLY A 177 -15.29 -15.99 -8.70
C GLY A 177 -14.46 -16.59 -7.56
N PHE A 178 -13.13 -16.50 -7.67
CA PHE A 178 -12.22 -16.92 -6.61
C PHE A 178 -12.33 -16.05 -5.34
N CYS A 179 -12.48 -14.74 -5.49
CA CYS A 179 -12.68 -13.81 -4.39
C CYS A 179 -14.04 -14.02 -3.69
N LYS A 180 -15.11 -14.27 -4.43
CA LYS A 180 -16.46 -14.54 -3.88
C LYS A 180 -16.48 -15.73 -2.90
N LYS A 181 -15.62 -16.71 -3.09
CA LYS A 181 -15.49 -17.89 -2.22
C LYS A 181 -14.77 -17.59 -0.90
N TYR A 182 -14.25 -16.37 -0.71
CA TYR A 182 -13.54 -15.99 0.51
C TYR A 182 -14.52 -15.87 1.69
N LYS A 183 -14.25 -16.63 2.73
CA LYS A 183 -14.91 -16.50 4.03
C LYS A 183 -13.89 -15.95 5.02
N PRO A 184 -14.15 -14.81 5.68
CA PRO A 184 -13.32 -14.34 6.78
C PRO A 184 -13.23 -15.42 7.84
N LYS A 185 -12.04 -15.66 8.40
CA LYS A 185 -11.96 -16.50 9.59
C LYS A 185 -12.69 -15.77 10.71
N GLU A 186 -13.58 -16.46 11.40
CA GLU A 186 -14.15 -15.95 12.64
C GLU A 186 -12.98 -15.57 13.57
N LYS A 187 -12.99 -14.33 13.99
CA LYS A 187 -12.02 -13.89 15.00
C LYS A 187 -12.49 -14.54 16.29
N THR A 188 -11.83 -15.63 16.69
CA THR A 188 -11.88 -16.00 18.10
C THR A 188 -11.46 -14.76 18.86
N GLU A 189 -12.35 -14.23 19.69
CA GLU A 189 -12.09 -13.06 20.52
C GLU A 189 -10.89 -13.37 21.42
N LYS A 190 -9.72 -13.02 20.92
CA LYS A 190 -8.59 -12.87 21.82
C LYS A 190 -8.92 -11.61 22.61
N HIS A 191 -9.40 -11.80 23.83
CA HIS A 191 -9.55 -10.74 24.80
C HIS A 191 -8.20 -10.03 25.00
N TYR A 192 -7.89 -9.07 24.14
CA TYR A 192 -6.92 -8.05 24.43
C TYR A 192 -7.67 -7.01 25.28
N SER A 193 -7.67 -7.22 26.60
CA SER A 193 -8.28 -6.32 27.59
C SER A 193 -7.77 -4.87 27.54
N TRP A 194 -6.81 -4.57 26.68
CA TRP A 194 -6.20 -3.27 26.49
C TRP A 194 -6.68 -2.53 25.22
N GLY A 195 -7.38 -3.18 24.31
CA GLY A 195 -7.73 -2.60 22.99
C GLY A 195 -9.10 -1.95 22.91
N ASN A 196 -10.02 -2.29 23.82
CA ASN A 196 -11.42 -1.86 23.69
C ASN A 196 -11.71 -0.47 24.23
N GLN A 197 -10.77 0.16 24.94
CA GLN A 197 -10.99 1.51 25.51
C GLN A 197 -10.77 2.64 24.51
N PHE A 198 -10.17 2.38 23.34
CA PHE A 198 -9.81 3.40 22.35
C PHE A 198 -10.37 3.15 20.96
N LEU A 199 -11.36 2.28 20.80
CA LEU A 199 -12.14 2.26 19.57
C LEU A 199 -13.01 3.53 19.57
N PRO A 200 -12.76 4.51 18.68
CA PRO A 200 -13.74 5.58 18.51
C PRO A 200 -15.05 4.88 18.14
N LYS A 201 -16.10 5.10 18.90
CA LYS A 201 -17.46 4.67 18.52
C LYS A 201 -17.63 5.13 17.09
N VAL A 202 -17.80 4.18 16.18
CA VAL A 202 -18.13 4.48 14.80
C VAL A 202 -19.43 5.25 14.86
N ILE A 203 -19.35 6.56 14.76
CA ILE A 203 -20.52 7.40 14.56
C ILE A 203 -21.01 7.00 13.18
N LYS A 204 -22.07 6.22 13.14
CA LYS A 204 -22.80 5.94 11.90
C LYS A 204 -23.40 7.25 11.42
N GLY A 205 -22.57 8.09 10.84
CA GLY A 205 -23.01 9.26 10.12
C GLY A 205 -23.82 8.73 8.93
N LYS A 206 -25.11 9.03 8.92
CA LYS A 206 -25.94 8.94 7.72
C LYS A 206 -25.49 10.00 6.71
N GLY A 207 -24.25 9.92 6.26
CA GLY A 207 -23.77 10.66 5.11
C GLY A 207 -24.31 9.96 3.88
N LYS A 208 -25.23 10.61 3.15
CA LYS A 208 -25.59 10.21 1.78
C LYS A 208 -24.28 10.19 0.97
N SER A 209 -23.73 9.01 0.71
CA SER A 209 -22.63 8.84 -0.20
C SER A 209 -23.11 9.35 -1.57
N LYS A 210 -22.45 10.40 -2.11
CA LYS A 210 -22.60 10.74 -3.52
C LYS A 210 -22.24 9.47 -4.28
N LYS A 211 -23.20 8.93 -5.03
CA LYS A 211 -23.03 7.79 -5.93
C LYS A 211 -21.96 8.16 -6.94
N THR A 212 -20.73 7.77 -6.71
CA THR A 212 -19.71 7.71 -7.75
C THR A 212 -20.11 6.57 -8.67
N SER A 213 -20.05 6.84 -9.98
CA SER A 213 -20.39 5.87 -11.02
C SER A 213 -19.68 4.54 -10.80
N PRO A 214 -20.37 3.39 -10.90
CA PRO A 214 -19.73 2.10 -10.67
C PRO A 214 -18.74 1.85 -11.80
N GLY A 215 -17.46 1.89 -11.52
CA GLY A 215 -16.45 1.47 -12.48
C GLY A 215 -15.12 2.18 -12.49
N GLN A 216 -15.00 3.33 -11.88
CA GLN A 216 -13.73 4.05 -11.88
C GLN A 216 -13.18 4.15 -10.46
N MET A 217 -12.19 3.30 -10.15
CA MET A 217 -11.19 3.68 -9.17
C MET A 217 -10.32 4.74 -9.86
N ARG A 218 -10.83 5.97 -9.91
CA ARG A 218 -9.98 7.11 -10.15
C ARG A 218 -9.20 7.29 -8.85
N LEU A 219 -7.99 6.78 -8.82
CA LEU A 219 -6.97 7.43 -8.03
C LEU A 219 -6.71 8.74 -8.78
N PRO A 220 -7.08 9.90 -8.22
CA PRO A 220 -7.02 11.16 -8.95
C PRO A 220 -5.60 11.70 -8.92
N TRP A 221 -4.67 10.99 -9.56
CA TRP A 221 -3.26 11.39 -9.59
C TRP A 221 -3.08 12.69 -10.35
N ASP A 222 -3.74 12.80 -11.49
CA ASP A 222 -3.59 13.98 -12.36
C ASP A 222 -4.31 15.20 -11.81
N SER A 223 -5.42 14.99 -11.06
CA SER A 223 -6.15 16.08 -10.40
C SER A 223 -5.71 16.32 -8.95
N TRP A 224 -4.98 15.40 -8.34
CA TRP A 224 -4.58 15.55 -6.94
C TRP A 224 -3.46 16.57 -6.74
N GLU A 225 -2.47 16.60 -7.65
CA GLU A 225 -1.42 17.62 -7.65
C GLU A 225 -2.02 19.02 -7.91
N GLU A 226 -3.03 19.10 -8.77
CA GLU A 226 -3.76 20.34 -9.07
C GLU A 226 -4.74 20.75 -7.95
N THR A 227 -5.39 19.79 -7.29
CA THR A 227 -6.39 20.08 -6.24
C THR A 227 -5.82 20.22 -4.83
N ASN A 228 -4.57 19.78 -4.61
CA ASN A 228 -3.90 19.87 -3.32
C ASN A 228 -2.47 20.41 -3.45
N PRO A 229 -2.24 21.54 -4.15
CA PRO A 229 -0.90 22.08 -4.35
C PRO A 229 -0.19 22.39 -3.03
N GLU A 230 -0.92 22.79 -1.99
CA GLU A 230 -0.36 23.08 -0.67
C GLU A 230 0.26 21.84 -0.01
N ILE A 231 -0.33 20.66 -0.19
CA ILE A 231 0.20 19.40 0.39
C ILE A 231 1.44 18.97 -0.38
N VAL A 232 1.42 19.11 -1.71
CA VAL A 232 2.58 18.82 -2.58
C VAL A 232 3.70 19.78 -2.27
N GLU A 233 3.41 21.08 -2.20
CA GLU A 233 4.38 22.14 -1.89
C GLU A 233 5.00 21.98 -0.49
N VAL A 234 4.19 21.63 0.51
CA VAL A 234 4.67 21.33 1.86
C VAL A 234 5.55 20.08 1.87
N ALA A 235 5.17 19.03 1.14
CA ALA A 235 5.99 17.82 1.03
C ALA A 235 7.31 18.11 0.29
N GLU A 236 7.29 18.86 -0.79
CA GLU A 236 8.46 19.22 -1.57
C GLU A 236 9.35 20.24 -0.86
N LYS A 237 8.82 21.31 -0.28
CA LYS A 237 9.60 22.29 0.51
C LYS A 237 10.26 21.66 1.73
N PHE A 238 9.58 20.71 2.38
CA PHE A 238 10.15 20.00 3.51
C PHE A 238 11.31 19.09 3.11
N ILE A 239 11.22 18.45 1.96
CA ILE A 239 12.29 17.64 1.40
C ILE A 239 13.50 18.54 1.06
N PHE A 240 13.27 19.66 0.39
CA PHE A 240 14.32 20.63 0.07
C PHE A 240 14.98 21.21 1.32
N ALA A 241 14.19 21.61 2.32
CA ALA A 241 14.73 22.26 3.53
C ALA A 241 15.54 21.31 4.44
N ASN A 242 15.23 20.01 4.46
CA ASN A 242 15.88 19.05 5.36
C ASN A 242 16.81 18.05 4.68
N CYS A 243 16.79 17.97 3.34
CA CYS A 243 17.77 17.18 2.57
C CYS A 243 19.00 18.00 2.17
N TYR A 244 19.06 19.28 2.48
CA TYR A 244 20.21 20.12 2.20
C TYR A 244 21.29 19.95 3.28
N ASN A 245 21.76 18.72 3.44
CA ASN A 245 23.10 18.47 3.93
C ASN A 245 23.99 18.37 2.68
N PRO A 246 24.92 19.31 2.45
CA PRO A 246 25.76 19.33 1.23
C PRO A 246 26.54 18.04 0.99
N GLN A 247 26.78 17.25 2.03
CA GLN A 247 27.50 15.96 1.95
C GLN A 247 26.61 14.81 1.43
N VAL A 248 25.27 14.93 1.45
CA VAL A 248 24.33 13.90 0.96
C VAL A 248 23.72 14.30 -0.39
N ALA A 249 23.70 15.60 -0.70
CA ALA A 249 23.16 16.13 -1.95
C ALA A 249 24.00 15.76 -3.18
N GLY A 250 25.32 15.57 -3.01
CA GLY A 250 26.23 15.20 -4.11
C GLY A 250 25.94 13.85 -4.78
N VAL A 251 25.19 12.97 -4.12
CA VAL A 251 24.85 11.63 -4.65
C VAL A 251 23.50 11.61 -5.39
N ILE A 252 22.66 12.61 -5.18
CA ILE A 252 21.28 12.64 -5.71
C ILE A 252 21.18 13.42 -7.03
N PHE A 253 22.06 14.36 -7.30
CA PHE A 253 21.97 15.29 -8.43
C PHE A 253 22.92 15.06 -9.60
N GLN A 254 23.76 14.02 -9.60
CA GLN A 254 24.68 13.74 -10.72
C GLN A 254 24.07 12.94 -11.88
N ASN A 255 22.79 12.59 -11.87
CA ASN A 255 22.14 11.79 -12.93
C ASN A 255 21.05 12.52 -13.76
N HIS A 256 21.08 13.86 -13.80
CA HIS A 256 20.16 14.61 -14.68
C HIS A 256 20.88 15.58 -15.64
N SER A 257 22.05 15.21 -16.12
CA SER A 257 22.66 15.88 -17.28
C SER A 257 23.52 14.85 -18.05
N GLN A 258 22.85 14.05 -18.83
CA GLN A 258 23.30 13.55 -20.15
C GLN A 258 22.11 12.88 -20.83
#